data_b4769a4d3dcd02b6cb5a8834ca3518c6
#
_entry.id   b4769a4d3dcd02b6cb5a8834ca3518c6
#
_cell.length_a   1.000
_cell.length_b   1.000
_cell.length_c   1.000
_cell.angle_alpha   90.00
_cell.angle_beta   90.00
_cell.angle_gamma   90.00
#
_symmetry.space_group_name_H-M   'P 1'
#
loop_
_entity.id
_entity.type
_entity.pdbx_description
1 polymer ?
#
loop_
_entity_poly.entity_id
_entity_poly.type
_entity_poly.pdbx_seq_one_letter_code
_entity_poly.pdbx_strand_id
1 'polypeptide(L)'
;MKILAISDEECPALWDYYVPGRLKDYDLIISCGDLKPDYLSFLVTMGRAPVLYVHGNHDGRYESRPPEGCDSIDDCFVVYNGLRILGLGGCRKYHPGLHQYTEAEMRRRIRRLKVQLWRHKGVDIVVTHAPPAGVGDDDDPAHWGFESLLELIDKYHPTYLLHGHVHMTYGQNMVREKEYHGTQVINTYERYVLDVPDRDFPLKQFGQILYKKKPKTRGNDD
;
A
#
# COMPACT_ATOMS: atom_id res chain seq x y z
N MET A 1 -1.67 -16.89 -5.21
CA MET A 1 -0.75 -16.11 -4.35
C MET A 1 -1.54 -15.54 -3.19
N LYS A 2 -1.10 -15.79 -1.94
CA LYS A 2 -1.80 -15.34 -0.74
C LYS A 2 -1.11 -14.13 -0.14
N ILE A 3 -1.80 -12.99 -0.07
CA ILE A 3 -1.25 -11.71 0.38
C ILE A 3 -1.90 -11.34 1.72
N LEU A 4 -1.08 -10.98 2.70
CA LEU A 4 -1.53 -10.34 3.92
C LEU A 4 -1.42 -8.83 3.76
N ALA A 5 -2.54 -8.11 3.73
CA ALA A 5 -2.58 -6.66 3.70
C ALA A 5 -2.92 -6.12 5.10
N ILE A 6 -2.23 -5.07 5.55
CA ILE A 6 -2.33 -4.50 6.90
C ILE A 6 -2.24 -2.98 6.86
N SER A 7 -2.89 -2.30 7.80
CA SER A 7 -2.78 -0.85 7.99
C SER A 7 -3.31 -0.39 9.35
N ASP A 8 -2.88 0.79 9.77
CA ASP A 8 -3.41 1.65 10.83
C ASP A 8 -3.34 1.08 12.25
N GLU A 9 -3.61 -0.20 12.45
CA GLU A 9 -3.57 -0.87 13.75
C GLU A 9 -2.83 -2.21 13.69
N GLU A 10 -1.93 -2.44 14.66
CA GLU A 10 -1.21 -3.70 14.77
C GLU A 10 -2.17 -4.82 15.19
N CYS A 11 -2.28 -5.84 14.37
CA CYS A 11 -3.12 -7.01 14.68
C CYS A 11 -2.56 -7.78 15.89
N PRO A 12 -3.27 -7.84 17.04
CA PRO A 12 -2.77 -8.50 18.23
C PRO A 12 -2.42 -9.97 18.01
N ALA A 13 -3.15 -10.64 17.14
CA ALA A 13 -2.89 -12.04 16.80
C ALA A 13 -1.57 -12.24 16.03
N LEU A 14 -1.06 -11.19 15.36
CA LEU A 14 0.19 -11.23 14.59
C LEU A 14 1.36 -10.59 15.36
N TRP A 15 1.12 -9.98 16.51
CA TRP A 15 2.09 -9.25 17.32
C TRP A 15 2.13 -9.78 18.77
N ASP A 16 1.23 -9.33 19.65
CA ASP A 16 1.24 -9.64 21.07
C ASP A 16 0.98 -11.13 21.36
N TYR A 17 0.11 -11.76 20.59
CA TYR A 17 -0.28 -13.17 20.71
C TYR A 17 0.20 -14.01 19.52
N TYR A 18 1.40 -13.69 19.03
CA TYR A 18 1.95 -14.40 17.88
C TYR A 18 2.21 -15.87 18.21
N VAL A 19 1.75 -16.74 17.33
CA VAL A 19 2.03 -18.18 17.37
C VAL A 19 2.98 -18.52 16.22
N PRO A 20 4.13 -19.20 16.50
CA PRO A 20 5.07 -19.60 15.47
C PRO A 20 4.40 -20.33 14.29
N GLY A 21 4.75 -19.94 13.08
CA GLY A 21 4.19 -20.49 11.86
C GLY A 21 2.89 -19.83 11.37
N ARG A 22 2.30 -18.87 12.07
CA ARG A 22 1.08 -18.17 11.65
C ARG A 22 1.24 -17.40 10.34
N LEU A 23 2.46 -16.96 10.04
CA LEU A 23 2.76 -16.22 8.81
C LEU A 23 3.28 -17.09 7.66
N LYS A 24 3.39 -18.40 7.84
CA LYS A 24 4.06 -19.31 6.88
C LYS A 24 3.36 -19.45 5.53
N ASP A 25 2.05 -19.21 5.50
CA ASP A 25 1.21 -19.45 4.32
C ASP A 25 1.02 -18.20 3.45
N TYR A 26 1.65 -17.07 3.82
CA TYR A 26 1.61 -15.86 3.02
C TYR A 26 2.81 -15.78 2.09
N ASP A 27 2.55 -15.41 0.83
CA ASP A 27 3.57 -15.21 -0.21
C ASP A 27 4.11 -13.78 -0.21
N LEU A 28 3.31 -12.82 0.29
CA LEU A 28 3.62 -11.40 0.32
C LEU A 28 2.88 -10.73 1.48
N ILE A 29 3.52 -9.76 2.13
CA ILE A 29 2.88 -8.87 3.10
C ILE A 29 2.92 -7.45 2.53
N ILE A 30 1.79 -6.75 2.54
CA ILE A 30 1.65 -5.38 2.07
C ILE A 30 1.14 -4.52 3.23
N SER A 31 1.90 -3.47 3.58
CA SER A 31 1.43 -2.46 4.53
C SER A 31 0.97 -1.21 3.79
N CYS A 32 -0.27 -0.80 4.05
CA CYS A 32 -0.85 0.43 3.54
C CYS A 32 -0.59 1.65 4.46
N GLY A 33 0.35 1.56 5.40
CA GLY A 33 0.83 2.67 6.24
C GLY A 33 0.23 2.73 7.65
N ASP A 34 0.72 3.70 8.41
CA ASP A 34 0.34 4.03 9.79
C ASP A 34 0.51 2.86 10.79
N LEU A 35 1.63 2.14 10.66
CA LEU A 35 2.01 1.06 11.56
C LEU A 35 3.38 1.34 12.20
N LYS A 36 3.66 0.73 13.36
CA LYS A 36 4.98 0.86 13.98
C LYS A 36 6.05 0.16 13.15
N PRO A 37 7.25 0.77 12.97
CA PRO A 37 8.34 0.12 12.24
C PRO A 37 8.76 -1.21 12.86
N ASP A 38 8.70 -1.32 14.20
CA ASP A 38 9.03 -2.55 14.92
C ASP A 38 8.06 -3.69 14.58
N TYR A 39 6.78 -3.38 14.37
CA TYR A 39 5.79 -4.37 13.96
C TYR A 39 6.10 -4.91 12.56
N LEU A 40 6.40 -4.05 11.58
CA LEU A 40 6.77 -4.50 10.24
C LEU A 40 8.07 -5.31 10.25
N SER A 41 9.08 -4.87 11.03
CA SER A 41 10.35 -5.60 11.22
C SER A 41 10.15 -6.96 11.86
N PHE A 42 9.20 -7.07 12.77
CA PHE A 42 8.82 -8.35 13.36
C PHE A 42 8.16 -9.27 12.33
N LEU A 43 7.21 -8.76 11.53
CA LEU A 43 6.51 -9.58 10.53
C LEU A 43 7.47 -10.14 9.48
N VAL A 44 8.43 -9.35 8.99
CA VAL A 44 9.44 -9.82 8.03
C VAL A 44 10.39 -10.84 8.66
N THR A 45 10.69 -10.71 9.95
CA THR A 45 11.57 -11.64 10.67
C THR A 45 10.88 -12.99 10.95
N MET A 46 9.60 -12.95 11.33
CA MET A 46 8.83 -14.16 11.68
C MET A 46 8.18 -14.84 10.47
N GLY A 47 7.92 -14.07 9.41
CA GLY A 47 7.44 -14.56 8.13
C GLY A 47 8.59 -14.97 7.21
N ARG A 48 8.25 -15.66 6.11
CA ARG A 48 9.19 -15.91 5.00
C ARG A 48 8.89 -15.00 3.80
N ALA A 49 7.76 -14.34 3.85
CA ALA A 49 7.29 -13.43 2.82
C ALA A 49 8.00 -12.06 2.94
N PRO A 50 8.35 -11.41 1.83
CA PRO A 50 8.80 -10.03 1.86
C PRO A 50 7.68 -9.11 2.35
N VAL A 51 8.06 -7.98 2.95
CA VAL A 51 7.14 -6.92 3.38
C VAL A 51 7.37 -5.70 2.50
N LEU A 52 6.34 -5.33 1.74
CA LEU A 52 6.28 -4.09 0.97
C LEU A 52 5.41 -3.08 1.71
N TYR A 53 5.82 -1.81 1.77
CA TYR A 53 5.01 -0.80 2.45
C TYR A 53 4.95 0.53 1.72
N VAL A 54 3.86 1.26 1.94
CA VAL A 54 3.74 2.69 1.68
C VAL A 54 3.62 3.42 3.02
N HIS A 55 3.99 4.71 3.05
CA HIS A 55 3.82 5.52 4.25
C HIS A 55 2.37 5.97 4.41
N GLY A 56 1.89 5.94 5.65
CA GLY A 56 0.73 6.71 6.07
C GLY A 56 1.13 8.11 6.55
N ASN A 57 0.16 8.91 6.96
CA ASN A 57 0.43 10.28 7.41
C ASN A 57 1.03 10.36 8.84
N HIS A 58 0.99 9.27 9.60
CA HIS A 58 1.62 9.17 10.92
C HIS A 58 2.99 8.47 10.90
N ASP A 59 3.48 8.06 9.74
CA ASP A 59 4.76 7.35 9.59
C ASP A 59 6.00 8.26 9.52
N GLY A 60 5.89 9.50 9.99
CA GLY A 60 7.03 10.43 10.01
C GLY A 60 8.27 9.89 10.75
N ARG A 61 8.08 8.96 11.69
CA ARG A 61 9.19 8.27 12.38
C ARG A 61 10.05 7.39 11.47
N TYR A 62 9.53 6.97 10.31
CA TYR A 62 10.29 6.13 9.36
C TYR A 62 11.46 6.89 8.72
N GLU A 63 11.44 8.24 8.74
CA GLU A 63 12.57 9.07 8.29
C GLU A 63 13.83 8.80 9.12
N SER A 64 13.69 8.59 10.42
CA SER A 64 14.81 8.32 11.34
C SER A 64 14.98 6.83 11.69
N ARG A 65 13.90 6.08 11.69
CA ARG A 65 13.87 4.65 12.05
C ARG A 65 12.92 3.90 11.10
N PRO A 66 13.38 3.59 9.88
CA PRO A 66 12.57 2.82 8.94
C PRO A 66 12.38 1.36 9.40
N PRO A 67 11.33 0.67 8.95
CA PRO A 67 11.15 -0.76 9.21
C PRO A 67 12.30 -1.57 8.60
N GLU A 68 13.04 -2.29 9.44
CA GLU A 68 14.18 -3.10 9.03
C GLU A 68 13.73 -4.34 8.24
N GLY A 69 14.43 -4.63 7.15
CA GLY A 69 14.11 -5.79 6.28
C GLY A 69 12.88 -5.61 5.40
N CYS A 70 12.21 -4.47 5.46
CA CYS A 70 11.05 -4.15 4.65
C CYS A 70 11.42 -3.20 3.50
N ASP A 71 10.64 -3.24 2.41
CA ASP A 71 10.87 -2.42 1.24
C ASP A 71 9.77 -1.36 1.04
N SER A 72 10.17 -0.07 1.06
CA SER A 72 9.26 1.00 0.67
C SER A 72 8.99 0.95 -0.83
N ILE A 73 7.70 1.01 -1.19
CA ILE A 73 7.24 1.10 -2.56
C ILE A 73 6.57 2.43 -2.89
N ASP A 74 6.74 3.46 -2.05
CA ASP A 74 6.25 4.80 -2.34
C ASP A 74 6.83 5.33 -3.65
N ASP A 75 5.96 5.89 -4.50
CA ASP A 75 6.31 6.37 -5.84
C ASP A 75 7.06 5.32 -6.69
N CYS A 76 6.80 4.04 -6.41
CA CYS A 76 7.44 2.92 -7.08
C CYS A 76 6.44 2.04 -7.82
N PHE A 77 6.92 1.45 -8.91
CA PHE A 77 6.27 0.36 -9.59
C PHE A 77 7.17 -0.87 -9.43
N VAL A 78 6.63 -1.93 -8.87
CA VAL A 78 7.35 -3.19 -8.62
C VAL A 78 6.63 -4.35 -9.28
N VAL A 79 7.39 -5.37 -9.66
CA VAL A 79 6.83 -6.65 -10.12
C VAL A 79 7.31 -7.74 -9.18
N TYR A 80 6.38 -8.41 -8.52
CA TYR A 80 6.65 -9.50 -7.60
C TYR A 80 5.94 -10.77 -8.06
N ASN A 81 6.69 -11.82 -8.38
CA ASN A 81 6.16 -13.08 -8.94
C ASN A 81 5.16 -12.86 -10.10
N GLY A 82 5.46 -11.90 -10.98
CA GLY A 82 4.61 -11.51 -12.10
C GLY A 82 3.47 -10.54 -11.76
N LEU A 83 3.17 -10.31 -10.48
CA LEU A 83 2.16 -9.36 -10.04
C LEU A 83 2.72 -7.94 -10.10
N ARG A 84 2.01 -7.05 -10.81
CA ARG A 84 2.39 -5.65 -11.03
C ARG A 84 1.77 -4.79 -9.94
N ILE A 85 2.60 -4.18 -9.11
CA ILE A 85 2.18 -3.43 -7.92
C ILE A 85 2.66 -1.98 -8.04
N LEU A 86 1.77 -1.02 -7.78
CA LEU A 86 2.05 0.41 -7.73
C LEU A 86 1.84 0.93 -6.31
N GLY A 87 2.83 1.62 -5.72
CA GLY A 87 2.71 2.20 -4.39
C GLY A 87 2.61 3.74 -4.41
N LEU A 88 1.65 4.28 -3.66
CA LEU A 88 1.37 5.71 -3.52
C LEU A 88 0.89 6.02 -2.08
N GLY A 89 1.83 6.15 -1.15
CA GLY A 89 1.50 6.44 0.26
C GLY A 89 1.05 7.87 0.53
N GLY A 90 0.66 8.10 1.77
CA GLY A 90 0.20 9.36 2.31
C GLY A 90 -1.28 9.63 2.10
N CYS A 91 -1.76 10.71 2.73
CA CYS A 91 -3.16 11.13 2.66
C CYS A 91 -3.33 12.52 2.04
N ARG A 92 -4.60 12.93 1.87
CA ARG A 92 -4.95 14.29 1.44
C ARG A 92 -4.53 15.29 2.50
N LYS A 93 -3.98 16.43 2.04
CA LYS A 93 -3.46 17.46 2.93
C LYS A 93 -4.61 18.18 3.64
N TYR A 94 -4.67 18.07 4.95
CA TYR A 94 -5.60 18.77 5.84
C TYR A 94 -4.89 19.70 6.86
N HIS A 95 -3.58 19.47 7.10
CA HIS A 95 -2.70 20.36 7.87
C HIS A 95 -1.24 20.26 7.37
N PRO A 96 -0.31 21.11 7.81
CA PRO A 96 1.11 20.91 7.55
C PRO A 96 1.63 19.63 8.21
N GLY A 97 2.16 18.69 7.41
CA GLY A 97 2.66 17.40 7.91
C GLY A 97 3.41 16.60 6.84
N LEU A 98 4.16 15.60 7.28
CA LEU A 98 4.79 14.64 6.38
C LEU A 98 3.74 13.74 5.72
N HIS A 99 4.05 13.24 4.55
CA HIS A 99 3.19 12.32 3.79
C HIS A 99 1.74 12.82 3.58
N GLN A 100 1.56 14.13 3.52
CA GLN A 100 0.30 14.78 3.18
C GLN A 100 0.43 15.54 1.87
N TYR A 101 -0.46 15.26 0.93
CA TYR A 101 -0.35 15.74 -0.43
C TYR A 101 -1.62 16.44 -0.89
N THR A 102 -1.45 17.50 -1.66
CA THR A 102 -2.55 18.09 -2.44
C THR A 102 -2.90 17.17 -3.60
N GLU A 103 -4.09 17.36 -4.16
CA GLU A 103 -4.55 16.65 -5.35
C GLU A 103 -3.57 16.81 -6.54
N ALA A 104 -3.04 18.02 -6.71
CA ALA A 104 -2.04 18.31 -7.77
C ALA A 104 -0.71 17.56 -7.57
N GLU A 105 -0.28 17.40 -6.32
CA GLU A 105 0.92 16.64 -5.97
C GLU A 105 0.70 15.14 -6.20
N MET A 106 -0.44 14.58 -5.80
CA MET A 106 -0.76 13.18 -6.05
C MET A 106 -0.84 12.90 -7.56
N ARG A 107 -1.51 13.75 -8.35
CA ARG A 107 -1.49 13.65 -9.83
C ARG A 107 -0.08 13.71 -10.42
N ARG A 108 0.82 14.51 -9.84
CA ARG A 108 2.23 14.58 -10.28
C ARG A 108 2.97 13.28 -9.96
N ARG A 109 2.75 12.69 -8.79
CA ARG A 109 3.32 11.40 -8.39
C ARG A 109 2.88 10.30 -9.36
N ILE A 110 1.59 10.17 -9.64
CA ILE A 110 1.04 9.23 -10.61
C ILE A 110 1.64 9.45 -12.01
N ARG A 111 1.76 10.72 -12.45
CA ARG A 111 2.35 11.03 -13.76
C ARG A 111 3.79 10.58 -13.92
N ARG A 112 4.59 10.58 -12.85
CA ARG A 112 5.98 10.11 -12.89
C ARG A 112 6.09 8.59 -13.14
N LEU A 113 5.04 7.84 -12.82
CA LEU A 113 4.98 6.38 -12.99
C LEU A 113 4.41 5.94 -14.36
N LYS A 114 3.99 6.89 -15.20
CA LYS A 114 3.37 6.58 -16.51
C LYS A 114 4.23 5.71 -17.42
N VAL A 115 5.55 5.90 -17.40
CA VAL A 115 6.46 5.13 -18.26
C VAL A 115 6.47 3.66 -17.82
N GLN A 116 6.49 3.38 -16.52
CA GLN A 116 6.44 2.02 -15.98
C GLN A 116 5.08 1.38 -16.28
N LEU A 117 3.99 2.10 -16.03
CA LEU A 117 2.63 1.66 -16.33
C LEU A 117 2.44 1.31 -17.82
N TRP A 118 2.94 2.16 -18.72
CA TRP A 118 2.92 1.89 -20.15
C TRP A 118 3.79 0.67 -20.53
N ARG A 119 5.04 0.61 -20.01
CA ARG A 119 5.99 -0.48 -20.32
C ARG A 119 5.46 -1.84 -19.88
N HIS A 120 4.78 -1.88 -18.73
CA HIS A 120 4.23 -3.11 -18.15
C HIS A 120 2.77 -3.36 -18.53
N LYS A 121 2.20 -2.54 -19.43
CA LYS A 121 0.82 -2.67 -19.94
C LYS A 121 -0.23 -2.67 -18.82
N GLY A 122 -0.07 -1.77 -17.83
CA GLY A 122 -1.01 -1.60 -16.73
C GLY A 122 -0.45 -2.01 -15.36
N VAL A 123 -1.34 -2.19 -14.40
CA VAL A 123 -1.07 -2.53 -13.01
C VAL A 123 -2.14 -3.49 -12.50
N ASP A 124 -1.80 -4.40 -11.58
CA ASP A 124 -2.73 -5.37 -11.01
C ASP A 124 -3.23 -4.92 -9.63
N ILE A 125 -2.31 -4.42 -8.80
CA ILE A 125 -2.61 -3.91 -7.46
C ILE A 125 -2.07 -2.48 -7.32
N VAL A 126 -2.93 -1.57 -6.89
CA VAL A 126 -2.52 -0.24 -6.41
C VAL A 126 -2.56 -0.27 -4.88
N VAL A 127 -1.46 0.12 -4.26
CA VAL A 127 -1.32 0.21 -2.80
C VAL A 127 -1.26 1.67 -2.43
N THR A 128 -2.22 2.14 -1.64
CA THR A 128 -2.28 3.52 -1.17
C THR A 128 -2.43 3.55 0.35
N HIS A 129 -2.23 4.72 0.97
CA HIS A 129 -2.70 4.89 2.35
C HIS A 129 -4.12 5.45 2.35
N ALA A 130 -4.35 6.60 1.73
CA ALA A 130 -5.71 7.13 1.60
C ALA A 130 -6.50 6.44 0.47
N PRO A 131 -7.84 6.34 0.59
CA PRO A 131 -8.74 5.78 -0.42
C PRO A 131 -8.92 6.70 -1.64
N PRO A 132 -9.59 6.23 -2.71
CA PRO A 132 -10.15 7.08 -3.75
C PRO A 132 -11.33 7.93 -3.21
N ALA A 133 -11.52 9.13 -3.75
CA ALA A 133 -12.59 10.03 -3.34
C ALA A 133 -13.98 9.40 -3.60
N GLY A 134 -14.86 9.43 -2.61
CA GLY A 134 -16.21 8.85 -2.67
C GLY A 134 -16.25 7.31 -2.64
N VAL A 135 -15.08 6.64 -2.57
CA VAL A 135 -15.00 5.18 -2.56
C VAL A 135 -14.11 4.71 -1.42
N GLY A 136 -14.69 4.52 -0.25
CA GLY A 136 -13.98 4.07 0.94
C GLY A 136 -13.47 5.19 1.85
N ASP A 137 -13.63 6.44 1.46
CA ASP A 137 -13.36 7.63 2.28
C ASP A 137 -14.51 7.97 3.25
N ASP A 138 -14.31 8.98 4.09
CA ASP A 138 -15.29 9.48 5.04
C ASP A 138 -15.59 10.97 4.75
N ASP A 139 -16.67 11.48 5.32
CA ASP A 139 -17.10 12.89 5.15
C ASP A 139 -16.19 13.88 5.89
N ASP A 140 -15.36 13.42 6.82
CA ASP A 140 -14.38 14.27 7.53
C ASP A 140 -13.21 14.66 6.61
N PRO A 141 -12.85 15.96 6.55
CA PRO A 141 -11.75 16.45 5.73
C PRO A 141 -10.41 15.73 5.92
N ALA A 142 -10.13 15.22 7.13
CA ALA A 142 -8.91 14.46 7.40
C ALA A 142 -8.88 13.11 6.67
N HIS A 143 -10.05 12.53 6.35
CA HIS A 143 -10.23 11.23 5.73
C HIS A 143 -10.71 11.29 4.26
N TRP A 144 -10.73 12.48 3.65
CA TRP A 144 -11.07 12.59 2.23
C TRP A 144 -10.10 11.83 1.35
N GLY A 145 -10.64 11.11 0.39
CA GLY A 145 -9.89 10.42 -0.63
C GLY A 145 -9.36 11.32 -1.75
N PHE A 146 -8.61 10.73 -2.69
CA PHE A 146 -8.04 11.41 -3.85
C PHE A 146 -8.87 11.15 -5.11
N GLU A 147 -9.28 12.21 -5.82
CA GLU A 147 -9.89 12.11 -7.15
C GLU A 147 -8.90 11.53 -8.18
N SER A 148 -7.62 11.85 -8.06
CA SER A 148 -6.57 11.32 -8.92
C SER A 148 -6.40 9.80 -8.84
N LEU A 149 -6.85 9.16 -7.76
CA LEU A 149 -6.91 7.71 -7.69
C LEU A 149 -8.09 7.15 -8.50
N LEU A 150 -9.24 7.84 -8.58
CA LEU A 150 -10.32 7.49 -9.50
C LEU A 150 -9.84 7.58 -10.95
N GLU A 151 -9.16 8.67 -11.32
CA GLU A 151 -8.57 8.85 -12.65
C GLU A 151 -7.56 7.72 -13.00
N LEU A 152 -6.81 7.24 -12.00
CA LEU A 152 -5.89 6.13 -12.18
C LEU A 152 -6.64 4.82 -12.42
N ILE A 153 -7.69 4.54 -11.62
CA ILE A 153 -8.54 3.35 -11.80
C ILE A 153 -9.18 3.36 -13.18
N ASP A 154 -9.81 4.47 -13.57
CA ASP A 154 -10.49 4.62 -14.87
C ASP A 154 -9.54 4.41 -16.06
N LYS A 155 -8.28 4.74 -15.88
CA LYS A 155 -7.30 4.64 -16.96
C LYS A 155 -6.62 3.28 -17.06
N TYR A 156 -6.33 2.64 -15.94
CA TYR A 156 -5.47 1.45 -15.91
C TYR A 156 -6.19 0.18 -15.43
N HIS A 157 -7.42 0.31 -14.93
CA HIS A 157 -8.29 -0.79 -14.49
C HIS A 157 -7.55 -1.82 -13.64
N PRO A 158 -6.91 -1.43 -12.50
CA PRO A 158 -6.30 -2.42 -11.61
C PRO A 158 -7.36 -3.39 -11.10
N THR A 159 -6.96 -4.62 -10.81
CA THR A 159 -7.89 -5.58 -10.20
C THR A 159 -8.21 -5.18 -8.75
N TYR A 160 -7.20 -4.68 -8.04
CA TYR A 160 -7.33 -4.30 -6.63
C TYR A 160 -6.73 -2.93 -6.36
N LEU A 161 -7.38 -2.16 -5.48
CA LEU A 161 -6.79 -1.03 -4.78
C LEU A 161 -6.88 -1.32 -3.27
N LEU A 162 -5.72 -1.40 -2.62
CA LEU A 162 -5.61 -1.63 -1.18
C LEU A 162 -5.30 -0.31 -0.49
N HIS A 163 -6.05 0.03 0.56
CA HIS A 163 -5.86 1.26 1.32
C HIS A 163 -6.08 1.05 2.82
N GLY A 164 -5.65 2.00 3.63
CA GLY A 164 -5.93 2.15 5.05
C GLY A 164 -6.63 3.47 5.35
N HIS A 165 -6.10 4.20 6.33
CA HIS A 165 -6.44 5.57 6.72
C HIS A 165 -7.82 5.74 7.37
N VAL A 166 -8.85 5.11 6.85
CA VAL A 166 -10.22 5.15 7.39
C VAL A 166 -10.41 3.96 8.32
N HIS A 167 -10.50 4.23 9.62
CA HIS A 167 -10.60 3.15 10.60
C HIS A 167 -11.98 2.50 10.57
N MET A 168 -12.03 1.18 10.54
CA MET A 168 -13.29 0.42 10.53
C MET A 168 -14.09 0.56 11.83
N THR A 169 -13.52 1.19 12.86
CA THR A 169 -14.17 1.47 14.15
C THR A 169 -14.95 2.79 14.18
N TYR A 170 -14.83 3.65 13.18
CA TYR A 170 -15.46 4.98 13.17
C TYR A 170 -16.98 4.95 12.98
N GLY A 171 -17.55 3.85 12.48
CA GLY A 171 -19.00 3.73 12.29
C GLY A 171 -19.50 2.29 12.18
N GLN A 172 -20.78 2.05 12.54
CA GLN A 172 -21.40 0.71 12.48
C GLN A 172 -21.62 0.20 11.05
N ASN A 173 -21.53 1.06 10.03
CA ASN A 173 -21.81 0.75 8.63
C ASN A 173 -20.60 0.84 7.71
N MET A 174 -19.38 0.80 8.26
CA MET A 174 -18.18 0.83 7.44
C MET A 174 -18.06 -0.44 6.59
N VAL A 175 -18.05 -0.26 5.28
CA VAL A 175 -17.93 -1.36 4.31
C VAL A 175 -16.47 -1.48 3.91
N ARG A 176 -15.87 -2.64 4.22
CA ARG A 176 -14.45 -2.94 3.95
C ARG A 176 -14.14 -3.05 2.46
N GLU A 177 -15.05 -3.60 1.69
CA GLU A 177 -14.87 -3.87 0.27
C GLU A 177 -15.90 -3.08 -0.54
N LYS A 178 -15.43 -2.26 -1.46
CA LYS A 178 -16.26 -1.53 -2.42
C LYS A 178 -15.76 -1.81 -3.83
N GLU A 179 -16.64 -1.70 -4.80
CA GLU A 179 -16.27 -1.83 -6.20
C GLU A 179 -16.41 -0.48 -6.91
N TYR A 180 -15.42 -0.13 -7.72
CA TYR A 180 -15.47 1.03 -8.59
C TYR A 180 -14.92 0.65 -9.97
N HIS A 181 -15.77 0.69 -11.00
CA HIS A 181 -15.46 0.40 -12.40
C HIS A 181 -14.67 -0.91 -12.61
N GLY A 182 -15.05 -1.96 -11.87
CA GLY A 182 -14.44 -3.29 -11.93
C GLY A 182 -13.19 -3.47 -11.06
N THR A 183 -12.75 -2.41 -10.37
CA THR A 183 -11.68 -2.46 -9.38
C THR A 183 -12.26 -2.73 -7.99
N GLN A 184 -11.74 -3.75 -7.29
CA GLN A 184 -12.06 -3.98 -5.89
C GLN A 184 -11.23 -3.03 -5.02
N VAL A 185 -11.90 -2.09 -4.34
CA VAL A 185 -11.30 -1.14 -3.39
C VAL A 185 -11.47 -1.71 -2.00
N ILE A 186 -10.35 -2.01 -1.33
CA ILE A 186 -10.33 -2.79 -0.08
C ILE A 186 -9.64 -2.00 1.01
N ASN A 187 -10.35 -1.76 2.10
CA ASN A 187 -9.77 -1.21 3.33
C ASN A 187 -9.06 -2.32 4.11
N THR A 188 -7.76 -2.15 4.34
CA THR A 188 -6.89 -3.15 4.97
C THR A 188 -6.73 -2.97 6.49
N TYR A 189 -7.56 -2.12 7.11
CA TYR A 189 -7.52 -1.81 8.54
C TYR A 189 -7.30 -3.07 9.40
N GLU A 190 -6.34 -3.01 10.32
CA GLU A 190 -5.80 -4.12 11.10
C GLU A 190 -5.19 -5.18 10.19
N ARG A 191 -6.01 -5.97 9.49
CA ARG A 191 -5.57 -6.98 8.52
C ARG A 191 -6.66 -7.37 7.53
N TYR A 192 -6.23 -7.74 6.35
CA TYR A 192 -7.04 -8.34 5.31
C TYR A 192 -6.24 -9.43 4.58
N VAL A 193 -6.86 -10.55 4.26
CA VAL A 193 -6.22 -11.64 3.49
C VAL A 193 -6.77 -11.63 2.08
N LEU A 194 -5.91 -11.38 1.10
CA LEU A 194 -6.25 -11.36 -0.30
C LEU A 194 -5.69 -12.60 -0.99
N ASP A 195 -6.57 -13.41 -1.57
CA ASP A 195 -6.20 -14.52 -2.43
C ASP A 195 -6.20 -14.07 -3.90
N VAL A 196 -5.01 -13.84 -4.45
CA VAL A 196 -4.83 -13.48 -5.86
C VAL A 196 -4.70 -14.76 -6.67
N PRO A 197 -5.58 -14.97 -7.68
CA PRO A 197 -5.49 -16.15 -8.55
C PRO A 197 -4.12 -16.25 -9.22
N ASP A 198 -3.62 -17.47 -9.35
CA ASP A 198 -2.41 -17.72 -10.15
C ASP A 198 -2.71 -17.35 -11.61
N ARG A 199 -2.03 -16.32 -12.10
CA ARG A 199 -2.04 -15.97 -13.51
C ARG A 199 -0.78 -16.53 -14.13
N ASP A 200 -0.86 -17.03 -15.38
CA ASP A 200 0.30 -17.36 -16.17
C ASP A 200 1.03 -16.07 -16.56
N PHE A 201 1.85 -15.56 -15.64
CA PHE A 201 2.75 -14.47 -15.95
C PHE A 201 4.00 -15.03 -16.62
N PRO A 202 4.41 -14.48 -17.79
CA PRO A 202 5.57 -15.00 -18.52
C PRO A 202 6.92 -14.80 -17.80
N LEU A 203 6.92 -14.19 -16.62
CA LEU A 203 8.12 -13.88 -15.83
C LEU A 203 8.00 -14.48 -14.41
N LYS A 204 7.97 -15.80 -14.30
CA LYS A 204 8.19 -16.49 -13.02
C LYS A 204 9.68 -16.42 -12.65
N GLN A 205 10.13 -15.31 -12.10
CA GLN A 205 11.37 -15.25 -11.33
C GLN A 205 10.98 -15.18 -9.85
N PHE A 206 11.12 -16.28 -9.15
CA PHE A 206 10.83 -16.41 -7.73
C PHE A 206 11.54 -15.34 -6.91
N GLY A 207 10.80 -14.55 -6.16
CA GLY A 207 11.32 -13.69 -5.10
C GLY A 207 12.11 -12.46 -5.54
N GLN A 208 12.11 -12.07 -6.83
CA GLN A 208 12.82 -10.87 -7.28
C GLN A 208 11.87 -9.68 -7.47
N ILE A 209 12.15 -8.61 -6.76
CA ILE A 209 11.58 -7.28 -7.02
C ILE A 209 12.31 -6.73 -8.25
N LEU A 210 11.70 -6.82 -9.43
CA LEU A 210 12.36 -6.48 -10.70
C LEU A 210 12.61 -4.99 -10.93
N TYR A 211 11.94 -4.09 -10.19
CA TYR A 211 12.14 -2.66 -10.31
C TYR A 211 11.99 -1.97 -8.95
N LYS A 212 13.11 -1.63 -8.34
CA LYS A 212 13.18 -0.71 -7.21
C LYS A 212 13.84 0.59 -7.66
N LYS A 213 13.11 1.69 -7.63
CA LYS A 213 13.74 3.01 -7.75
C LYS A 213 14.35 3.30 -6.37
N LYS A 214 15.70 3.33 -6.28
CA LYS A 214 16.34 3.79 -5.05
C LYS A 214 15.79 5.16 -4.69
N PRO A 215 15.41 5.40 -3.43
CA PRO A 215 15.07 6.75 -3.00
C PRO A 215 16.25 7.65 -3.32
N LYS A 216 15.99 8.82 -3.90
CA LYS A 216 17.01 9.86 -4.00
C LYS A 216 17.32 10.27 -2.55
N THR A 217 18.47 9.87 -2.03
CA THR A 217 19.07 10.54 -0.90
C THR A 217 19.14 12.01 -1.28
N ARG A 218 18.39 12.87 -0.59
CA ARG A 218 18.67 14.31 -0.64
C ARG A 218 20.09 14.45 -0.14
N GLY A 219 21.01 14.72 -1.06
CA GLY A 219 22.32 15.23 -0.67
C GLY A 219 22.07 16.50 0.15
N ASN A 220 22.62 16.54 1.34
CA ASN A 220 22.86 17.79 2.02
C ASN A 220 23.85 18.52 1.12
N ASP A 221 23.35 19.43 0.30
CA ASP A 221 24.18 20.50 -0.23
C ASP A 221 24.24 21.54 0.88
N ASP A 222 25.44 21.67 1.48
CA ASP A 222 25.85 22.73 2.38
C ASP A 222 25.74 24.11 1.71
#